data_b609ace242b61d0ead40910a7c76c476
#
_entry.id   b609ace242b61d0ead40910a7c76c476
#
_cell.length_a   1.000
_cell.length_b   1.000
_cell.length_c   1.000
_cell.angle_alpha   90.00
_cell.angle_beta   90.00
_cell.angle_gamma   90.00
#
_symmetry.space_group_name_H-M   'P 1'
#
loop_
_entity.id
_entity.type
_entity.pdbx_description
1 polymer ?
#
loop_
_entity_poly.entity_id
_entity_poly.type
_entity_poly.pdbx_seq_one_letter_code
_entity_poly.pdbx_strand_id
1 'polypeptide(L)'
;MKNLKKLLLLLMMTSLFLFSCNKSSGGDHVVDQSEIKSTQEDMDKGTVGIQTSGVKYTLNPEVWGKPFENIHVYNELLEKRDHAGDIYGGVKSSFATTEQANAYAKLLTDQSLGEDKKKEELDKVINEFSKMWAVNVIADDKMPKDDEGLKALTGFDNNEKLASVDGYNFVWSYMNKAEGLTGEDQDIYDKLYEDLENVKKSVKVAKPLSIDGSQEGAAAKFDFDSEDIYGKKFVAKDFLAEHEYTIVNVWGTFCGPCKKEMPDLAKVYEEYKDKIGFLGIVSDISPASDKMSDALKQNREDIIALAKRIVESKGCAYPNLVPTDEMHNKFLAAVTGYPTTFVLDKEGNIVGSPIIGAQSYEGFKELCEQYIPKEMK
;
A
#
# COMPACT_ATOMS: atom_id res chain seq x y z
N MET A 1 -18.02 -57.39 2.03
CA MET A 1 -18.20 -56.12 2.75
C MET A 1 -16.90 -55.45 3.22
N LYS A 2 -15.76 -56.15 3.38
CA LYS A 2 -14.46 -55.54 3.77
C LYS A 2 -13.72 -54.81 2.64
N ASN A 3 -14.01 -55.18 1.39
CA ASN A 3 -13.33 -54.54 0.22
C ASN A 3 -14.01 -53.27 -0.28
N LEU A 4 -15.28 -53.04 0.08
CA LEU A 4 -16.00 -51.80 -0.31
C LEU A 4 -15.59 -50.59 0.55
N LYS A 5 -15.23 -50.84 1.84
CA LYS A 5 -14.72 -49.78 2.73
C LYS A 5 -13.30 -49.32 2.37
N LYS A 6 -12.46 -50.18 1.79
CA LYS A 6 -11.13 -49.80 1.29
C LYS A 6 -11.21 -49.04 -0.03
N LEU A 7 -12.19 -49.32 -0.87
CA LEU A 7 -12.41 -48.58 -2.13
C LEU A 7 -12.98 -47.18 -1.87
N LEU A 8 -13.86 -47.01 -0.87
CA LEU A 8 -14.37 -45.70 -0.47
C LEU A 8 -13.32 -44.82 0.26
N LEU A 9 -12.35 -45.42 0.98
CA LEU A 9 -11.25 -44.67 1.58
C LEU A 9 -10.22 -44.25 0.52
N LEU A 10 -10.05 -44.98 -0.57
CA LEU A 10 -9.14 -44.62 -1.66
C LEU A 10 -9.72 -43.54 -2.59
N LEU A 11 -11.06 -43.44 -2.69
CA LEU A 11 -11.77 -42.42 -3.44
C LEU A 11 -11.91 -41.10 -2.69
N MET A 12 -11.78 -41.07 -1.36
CA MET A 12 -11.75 -39.85 -0.55
C MET A 12 -10.34 -39.23 -0.42
N MET A 13 -9.28 -39.95 -0.79
CA MET A 13 -7.91 -39.41 -0.80
C MET A 13 -7.47 -38.84 -2.16
N THR A 14 -8.28 -38.95 -3.21
CA THR A 14 -7.95 -38.42 -4.54
C THR A 14 -8.67 -37.11 -4.90
N SER A 15 -9.53 -36.59 -4.00
CA SER A 15 -10.23 -35.30 -4.23
C SER A 15 -9.65 -34.11 -3.49
N LEU A 16 -8.42 -34.24 -2.93
CA LEU A 16 -7.74 -33.17 -2.20
C LEU A 16 -6.47 -32.65 -2.87
N PHE A 17 -6.25 -32.97 -4.17
CA PHE A 17 -5.16 -32.41 -4.94
C PHE A 17 -5.60 -32.00 -6.35
N LEU A 18 -6.56 -31.08 -6.42
CA LEU A 18 -6.73 -30.23 -7.59
C LEU A 18 -6.60 -28.76 -7.13
N PHE A 19 -5.56 -28.46 -6.37
CA PHE A 19 -4.99 -27.14 -6.45
C PHE A 19 -4.28 -27.06 -7.79
N SER A 20 -4.80 -26.23 -8.66
CA SER A 20 -4.19 -25.80 -9.89
C SER A 20 -2.74 -25.48 -9.60
N CYS A 21 -1.80 -26.31 -10.10
CA CYS A 21 -0.41 -25.93 -10.22
C CYS A 21 -0.34 -24.83 -11.28
N ASN A 22 -0.60 -23.59 -10.90
CA ASN A 22 -0.17 -22.45 -11.65
C ASN A 22 1.38 -22.46 -11.60
N LYS A 23 2.00 -22.42 -12.77
CA LYS A 23 3.44 -22.56 -12.92
C LYS A 23 4.13 -21.34 -12.30
N SER A 24 4.54 -21.42 -11.04
CA SER A 24 5.53 -20.51 -10.49
C SER A 24 6.93 -21.01 -10.90
N SER A 25 7.77 -20.12 -11.39
CA SER A 25 9.20 -20.36 -11.61
C SER A 25 10.01 -19.33 -10.83
N GLY A 26 11.04 -19.75 -10.11
CA GLY A 26 11.87 -18.82 -9.34
C GLY A 26 12.28 -19.32 -7.95
N GLY A 27 12.20 -20.63 -7.71
CA GLY A 27 12.83 -21.31 -6.58
C GLY A 27 12.72 -20.58 -5.23
N ASP A 28 13.86 -20.16 -4.69
CA ASP A 28 14.00 -19.57 -3.34
C ASP A 28 13.34 -18.18 -3.15
N HIS A 29 12.94 -17.52 -4.22
CA HIS A 29 12.28 -16.20 -4.14
C HIS A 29 10.76 -16.30 -3.95
N VAL A 30 10.10 -17.37 -4.38
CA VAL A 30 8.64 -17.50 -4.33
C VAL A 30 8.19 -17.96 -2.95
N VAL A 31 7.26 -17.21 -2.36
CA VAL A 31 6.69 -17.49 -1.04
C VAL A 31 5.15 -17.38 -1.07
N ASP A 32 4.49 -17.75 0.02
CA ASP A 32 3.07 -17.51 0.19
C ASP A 32 2.80 -16.00 0.38
N GLN A 33 1.63 -15.52 -0.09
CA GLN A 33 1.27 -14.12 0.00
C GLN A 33 1.22 -13.60 1.45
N SER A 34 0.89 -14.44 2.41
CA SER A 34 0.90 -14.09 3.82
C SER A 34 2.31 -13.76 4.35
N GLU A 35 3.36 -14.28 3.71
CA GLU A 35 4.75 -14.01 4.07
C GLU A 35 5.26 -12.66 3.54
N ILE A 36 4.59 -12.07 2.55
CA ILE A 36 4.96 -10.74 2.02
C ILE A 36 4.78 -9.64 3.06
N LYS A 37 3.80 -9.77 3.94
CA LYS A 37 3.54 -8.78 4.97
C LYS A 37 4.76 -8.59 5.88
N SER A 38 5.03 -7.35 6.27
CA SER A 38 6.00 -7.00 7.32
C SER A 38 5.29 -6.41 8.53
N THR A 39 5.77 -6.78 9.71
CA THR A 39 5.38 -6.18 11.00
C THR A 39 6.27 -4.96 11.29
N GLN A 40 5.93 -4.19 12.32
CA GLN A 40 6.83 -3.11 12.77
C GLN A 40 8.20 -3.66 13.19
N GLU A 41 8.23 -4.83 13.85
CA GLU A 41 9.49 -5.50 14.22
C GLU A 41 10.32 -5.89 12.98
N ASP A 42 9.68 -6.33 11.90
CA ASP A 42 10.36 -6.60 10.63
C ASP A 42 10.95 -5.32 10.04
N MET A 43 10.20 -4.23 10.03
CA MET A 43 10.68 -2.93 9.55
C MET A 43 11.83 -2.39 10.38
N ASP A 44 11.79 -2.54 11.70
CA ASP A 44 12.90 -2.17 12.59
C ASP A 44 14.19 -2.97 12.30
N LYS A 45 14.05 -4.16 11.72
CA LYS A 45 15.16 -5.02 11.24
C LYS A 45 15.49 -4.80 9.75
N GLY A 46 14.90 -3.82 9.12
CA GLY A 46 15.17 -3.48 7.72
C GLY A 46 14.31 -4.23 6.69
N THR A 47 13.32 -5.02 7.12
CA THR A 47 12.49 -5.81 6.21
C THR A 47 11.21 -5.06 5.86
N VAL A 48 10.97 -4.86 4.55
CA VAL A 48 9.80 -4.16 4.00
C VAL A 48 9.01 -5.10 3.11
N GLY A 49 7.72 -5.21 3.35
CA GLY A 49 6.78 -5.98 2.54
C GLY A 49 5.74 -5.07 1.88
N ILE A 50 5.56 -5.23 0.57
CA ILE A 50 4.64 -4.47 -0.28
C ILE A 50 3.63 -5.46 -0.87
N GLN A 51 2.53 -5.66 -0.19
CA GLN A 51 1.54 -6.69 -0.56
C GLN A 51 0.89 -6.41 -1.91
N THR A 52 0.62 -5.14 -2.24
CA THR A 52 0.05 -4.73 -3.53
C THR A 52 0.93 -5.04 -4.72
N SER A 53 2.24 -5.06 -4.52
CA SER A 53 3.22 -5.48 -5.52
C SER A 53 3.65 -6.94 -5.37
N GLY A 54 3.28 -7.61 -4.27
CA GLY A 54 3.72 -8.97 -3.97
C GLY A 54 5.23 -9.09 -3.73
N VAL A 55 5.86 -8.06 -3.17
CA VAL A 55 7.33 -7.97 -2.98
C VAL A 55 7.67 -7.77 -1.52
N LYS A 56 8.64 -8.53 -1.01
CA LYS A 56 9.27 -8.32 0.30
C LYS A 56 10.78 -8.33 0.12
N TYR A 57 11.48 -7.44 0.81
CA TYR A 57 12.94 -7.35 0.77
C TYR A 57 13.49 -6.90 2.11
N THR A 58 14.79 -7.12 2.33
CA THR A 58 15.49 -6.72 3.56
C THR A 58 16.72 -5.88 3.20
N LEU A 59 16.81 -4.72 3.81
CA LEU A 59 17.97 -3.84 3.80
C LEU A 59 18.72 -4.03 5.13
N ASN A 60 20.00 -4.33 5.09
CA ASN A 60 20.79 -4.41 6.31
C ASN A 60 20.85 -3.03 7.02
N PRO A 61 20.30 -2.86 8.23
CA PRO A 61 20.24 -1.55 8.87
C PRO A 61 21.61 -0.93 9.18
N GLU A 62 22.67 -1.74 9.28
CA GLU A 62 24.04 -1.23 9.49
C GLU A 62 24.62 -0.58 8.23
N VAL A 63 24.09 -0.95 7.04
CA VAL A 63 24.53 -0.42 5.74
C VAL A 63 23.55 0.62 5.22
N TRP A 64 22.26 0.29 5.23
CA TRP A 64 21.19 1.10 4.63
C TRP A 64 20.53 2.07 5.61
N GLY A 65 20.82 1.98 6.90
CA GLY A 65 20.03 2.61 7.94
C GLY A 65 18.67 1.93 8.11
N LYS A 66 17.88 2.41 9.06
CA LYS A 66 16.50 1.94 9.15
C LYS A 66 15.70 2.41 7.95
N PRO A 67 14.73 1.61 7.47
CA PRO A 67 13.86 2.02 6.38
C PRO A 67 13.25 3.40 6.64
N PHE A 68 13.33 4.29 5.65
CA PHE A 68 12.84 5.67 5.68
C PHE A 68 13.57 6.66 6.63
N GLU A 69 14.63 6.24 7.33
CA GLU A 69 15.43 7.14 8.19
C GLU A 69 16.76 7.59 7.54
N ASN A 70 17.25 6.86 6.54
CA ASN A 70 18.51 7.22 5.86
C ASN A 70 18.26 8.32 4.82
N ILE A 71 18.86 9.49 5.02
CA ILE A 71 18.69 10.65 4.14
C ILE A 71 19.29 10.45 2.73
N HIS A 72 20.21 9.50 2.57
CA HIS A 72 20.86 9.17 1.29
C HIS A 72 20.10 8.12 0.48
N VAL A 73 19.06 7.51 1.05
CA VAL A 73 18.31 6.43 0.40
C VAL A 73 16.85 6.86 0.22
N TYR A 74 16.45 6.99 -1.02
CA TYR A 74 15.07 7.29 -1.39
C TYR A 74 14.40 6.06 -2.01
N ASN A 75 13.40 5.51 -1.33
CA ASN A 75 12.63 4.38 -1.81
C ASN A 75 11.27 4.85 -2.33
N GLU A 76 10.98 4.52 -3.57
CA GLU A 76 9.74 4.86 -4.27
C GLU A 76 8.96 3.58 -4.57
N LEU A 77 7.68 3.57 -4.20
CA LEU A 77 6.76 2.50 -4.60
C LEU A 77 6.36 2.72 -6.06
N LEU A 78 6.58 1.69 -6.88
CA LEU A 78 6.12 1.66 -8.25
C LEU A 78 4.68 1.14 -8.25
N GLU A 79 3.73 1.98 -8.60
CA GLU A 79 2.32 1.60 -8.68
C GLU A 79 1.76 1.90 -10.07
N LYS A 80 0.90 1.02 -10.57
CA LYS A 80 0.28 1.12 -11.90
C LYS A 80 -0.36 2.47 -12.21
N ARG A 81 -0.72 3.21 -11.17
CA ARG A 81 -1.42 4.51 -11.28
C ARG A 81 -0.50 5.69 -11.59
N ASP A 82 0.71 5.63 -11.08
CA ASP A 82 1.67 6.74 -11.21
C ASP A 82 2.48 6.63 -12.50
N HIS A 83 2.47 5.44 -13.11
CA HIS A 83 3.18 5.17 -14.32
C HIS A 83 2.16 4.84 -15.43
N ALA A 84 2.03 5.73 -16.39
CA ALA A 84 1.32 5.48 -17.65
C ALA A 84 1.96 4.32 -18.46
N GLY A 85 2.83 3.52 -17.81
CA GLY A 85 3.67 2.49 -18.38
C GLY A 85 3.19 1.07 -18.10
N ASP A 86 3.96 0.12 -18.61
CA ASP A 86 3.68 -1.31 -18.57
C ASP A 86 4.19 -2.01 -17.29
N ILE A 87 4.74 -1.26 -16.31
CA ILE A 87 5.12 -1.78 -14.99
C ILE A 87 3.87 -1.80 -14.10
N TYR A 88 3.53 -2.98 -13.58
CA TYR A 88 2.37 -3.19 -12.71
C TYR A 88 2.59 -2.61 -11.30
N GLY A 89 3.78 -2.78 -10.76
CA GLY A 89 4.14 -2.35 -9.41
C GLY A 89 5.59 -2.67 -9.07
N GLY A 90 5.95 -2.53 -7.81
CA GLY A 90 7.29 -2.83 -7.32
C GLY A 90 7.85 -1.76 -6.41
N VAL A 91 9.17 -1.71 -6.32
CA VAL A 91 9.91 -0.71 -5.55
C VAL A 91 11.17 -0.29 -6.31
N LYS A 92 11.49 0.98 -6.25
CA LYS A 92 12.74 1.55 -6.77
C LYS A 92 13.48 2.24 -5.63
N SER A 93 14.79 2.07 -5.58
CA SER A 93 15.68 2.74 -4.63
C SER A 93 16.68 3.61 -5.37
N SER A 94 16.85 4.83 -4.90
CA SER A 94 17.78 5.81 -5.45
C SER A 94 18.68 6.38 -4.37
N PHE A 95 19.89 6.77 -4.73
CA PHE A 95 20.86 7.43 -3.88
C PHE A 95 20.79 8.93 -4.07
N ALA A 96 20.77 9.67 -2.97
CA ALA A 96 20.90 11.11 -2.92
C ALA A 96 22.25 11.50 -2.31
N THR A 97 22.99 12.41 -2.94
CA THR A 97 24.16 13.04 -2.31
C THR A 97 23.74 13.85 -1.10
N THR A 98 24.68 14.20 -0.23
CA THR A 98 24.43 15.06 0.95
C THR A 98 23.76 16.39 0.54
N GLU A 99 24.17 16.98 -0.58
CA GLU A 99 23.58 18.21 -1.10
C GLU A 99 22.11 18.01 -1.53
N GLN A 100 21.84 16.95 -2.30
CA GLN A 100 20.49 16.60 -2.76
C GLN A 100 19.56 16.24 -1.58
N ALA A 101 20.04 15.45 -0.62
CA ALA A 101 19.28 15.10 0.57
C ALA A 101 18.89 16.33 1.41
N ASN A 102 19.82 17.27 1.57
CA ASN A 102 19.55 18.53 2.27
C ASN A 102 18.55 19.42 1.50
N ALA A 103 18.66 19.49 0.17
CA ALA A 103 17.71 20.22 -0.67
C ALA A 103 16.31 19.63 -0.55
N TYR A 104 16.19 18.32 -0.60
CA TYR A 104 14.94 17.60 -0.42
C TYR A 104 14.32 17.85 0.96
N ALA A 105 15.11 17.70 2.04
CA ALA A 105 14.65 17.96 3.41
C ALA A 105 14.18 19.41 3.62
N LYS A 106 14.88 20.37 3.03
CA LYS A 106 14.49 21.78 3.08
C LYS A 106 13.14 22.02 2.40
N LEU A 107 12.91 21.43 1.23
CA LEU A 107 11.61 21.53 0.53
C LEU A 107 10.48 20.87 1.31
N LEU A 108 10.72 19.71 1.94
CA LEU A 108 9.71 19.05 2.78
C LEU A 108 9.22 19.96 3.92
N THR A 109 10.12 20.71 4.53
CA THR A 109 9.82 21.57 5.69
C THR A 109 9.39 22.99 5.31
N ASP A 110 9.49 23.38 4.04
CA ASP A 110 9.12 24.73 3.58
C ASP A 110 7.60 24.91 3.59
N GLN A 111 7.12 25.76 4.50
CA GLN A 111 5.70 26.11 4.64
C GLN A 111 5.30 27.31 3.75
N SER A 112 6.25 27.96 3.08
CA SER A 112 5.99 29.12 2.23
C SER A 112 5.51 28.73 0.83
N LEU A 113 5.75 27.49 0.41
CA LEU A 113 5.31 26.94 -0.87
C LEU A 113 3.91 26.35 -0.78
N GLY A 114 3.06 26.66 -1.74
CA GLY A 114 1.80 25.94 -1.93
C GLY A 114 2.06 24.49 -2.35
N GLU A 115 1.13 23.58 -2.01
CA GLU A 115 1.29 22.13 -2.19
C GLU A 115 1.70 21.71 -3.61
N ASP A 116 1.06 22.29 -4.65
CA ASP A 116 1.36 21.94 -6.05
C ASP A 116 2.78 22.33 -6.44
N LYS A 117 3.21 23.54 -6.03
CA LYS A 117 4.57 24.01 -6.30
C LYS A 117 5.60 23.23 -5.51
N LYS A 118 5.29 22.89 -4.25
CA LYS A 118 6.15 22.08 -3.40
C LYS A 118 6.35 20.69 -4.02
N LYS A 119 5.28 20.06 -4.52
CA LYS A 119 5.36 18.79 -5.24
C LYS A 119 6.25 18.91 -6.48
N GLU A 120 6.04 19.94 -7.32
CA GLU A 120 6.86 20.16 -8.51
C GLU A 120 8.35 20.29 -8.20
N GLU A 121 8.71 21.05 -7.15
CA GLU A 121 10.10 21.22 -6.75
C GLU A 121 10.70 19.95 -6.13
N LEU A 122 9.92 19.20 -5.34
CA LEU A 122 10.34 17.89 -4.82
C LEU A 122 10.59 16.89 -5.96
N ASP A 123 9.69 16.81 -6.94
CA ASP A 123 9.83 15.94 -8.11
C ASP A 123 11.10 16.27 -8.91
N LYS A 124 11.46 17.56 -9.05
CA LYS A 124 12.73 17.97 -9.69
C LYS A 124 13.94 17.42 -8.96
N VAL A 125 13.98 17.57 -7.63
CA VAL A 125 15.10 17.09 -6.81
C VAL A 125 15.19 15.57 -6.85
N ILE A 126 14.05 14.86 -6.74
CA ILE A 126 14.01 13.38 -6.78
C ILE A 126 14.49 12.85 -8.13
N ASN A 127 14.15 13.52 -9.23
CA ASN A 127 14.59 13.13 -10.59
C ASN A 127 16.11 13.26 -10.81
N GLU A 128 16.81 14.01 -9.97
CA GLU A 128 18.28 14.10 -9.97
C GLU A 128 18.97 13.01 -9.16
N PHE A 129 18.22 12.24 -8.36
CA PHE A 129 18.79 11.14 -7.56
C PHE A 129 19.31 10.03 -8.45
N SER A 130 20.46 9.47 -8.08
CA SER A 130 21.06 8.35 -8.79
C SER A 130 20.27 7.07 -8.53
N LYS A 131 19.63 6.51 -9.56
CA LYS A 131 18.98 5.20 -9.45
C LYS A 131 20.01 4.16 -9.02
N MET A 132 19.62 3.27 -8.11
CA MET A 132 20.48 2.17 -7.66
C MET A 132 19.92 0.81 -8.08
N TRP A 133 18.75 0.47 -7.60
CA TRP A 133 18.09 -0.81 -7.85
C TRP A 133 16.57 -0.68 -7.86
N ALA A 134 15.93 -1.70 -8.41
CA ALA A 134 14.47 -1.86 -8.36
C ALA A 134 14.08 -3.35 -8.33
N VAL A 135 12.90 -3.63 -7.79
CA VAL A 135 12.14 -4.84 -8.13
C VAL A 135 10.93 -4.38 -8.94
N ASN A 136 10.94 -4.68 -10.23
CA ASN A 136 9.84 -4.34 -11.13
C ASN A 136 8.91 -5.54 -11.26
N VAL A 137 7.61 -5.30 -11.10
CA VAL A 137 6.55 -6.30 -11.32
C VAL A 137 5.89 -6.00 -12.66
N ILE A 138 5.95 -6.95 -13.58
CA ILE A 138 5.51 -6.78 -14.97
C ILE A 138 4.54 -7.91 -15.31
N ALA A 139 3.33 -7.58 -15.79
CA ALA A 139 2.36 -8.58 -16.23
C ALA A 139 2.89 -9.36 -17.45
N ASP A 140 2.49 -10.61 -17.61
CA ASP A 140 2.98 -11.49 -18.68
C ASP A 140 2.80 -10.90 -20.07
N ASP A 141 1.66 -10.26 -20.33
CA ASP A 141 1.31 -9.62 -21.61
C ASP A 141 2.12 -8.34 -21.90
N LYS A 142 2.80 -7.80 -20.88
CA LYS A 142 3.63 -6.59 -20.93
C LYS A 142 5.11 -6.87 -20.84
N MET A 143 5.48 -8.12 -20.58
CA MET A 143 6.89 -8.50 -20.46
C MET A 143 7.62 -8.39 -21.80
N PRO A 144 8.69 -7.57 -21.92
CA PRO A 144 9.50 -7.47 -23.11
C PRO A 144 10.11 -8.82 -23.51
N LYS A 145 10.35 -8.99 -24.81
CA LYS A 145 10.88 -10.26 -25.37
C LYS A 145 12.40 -10.36 -25.31
N ASP A 146 13.09 -9.25 -25.12
CA ASP A 146 14.54 -9.14 -25.11
C ASP A 146 15.05 -8.16 -24.06
N ASP A 147 16.35 -8.17 -23.83
CA ASP A 147 17.01 -7.35 -22.82
C ASP A 147 16.97 -5.87 -23.17
N GLU A 148 16.96 -5.51 -24.46
CA GLU A 148 16.89 -4.11 -24.89
C GLU A 148 15.51 -3.51 -24.56
N GLY A 149 14.44 -4.25 -24.84
CA GLY A 149 13.08 -3.88 -24.45
C GLY A 149 12.92 -3.80 -22.94
N LEU A 150 13.53 -4.74 -22.20
CA LEU A 150 13.48 -4.72 -20.74
C LEU A 150 14.24 -3.53 -20.15
N LYS A 151 15.41 -3.20 -20.70
CA LYS A 151 16.17 -1.98 -20.34
C LYS A 151 15.38 -0.71 -20.66
N ALA A 152 14.73 -0.65 -21.81
CA ALA A 152 13.89 0.47 -22.19
C ALA A 152 12.68 0.65 -21.25
N LEU A 153 12.05 -0.47 -20.83
CA LEU A 153 10.89 -0.44 -19.92
C LEU A 153 11.28 -0.04 -18.51
N THR A 154 12.33 -0.64 -17.94
CA THR A 154 12.71 -0.43 -16.54
C THR A 154 13.55 0.84 -16.34
N GLY A 155 14.29 1.25 -17.38
CA GLY A 155 15.26 2.34 -17.33
C GLY A 155 16.51 2.01 -16.48
N PHE A 156 16.85 0.71 -16.33
CA PHE A 156 18.03 0.21 -15.62
C PHE A 156 18.99 -0.49 -16.59
N ASP A 157 20.29 -0.42 -16.31
CA ASP A 157 21.32 -1.01 -17.16
C ASP A 157 21.28 -2.54 -17.17
N ASN A 158 20.99 -3.13 -16.00
CA ASN A 158 21.01 -4.56 -15.77
C ASN A 158 19.64 -5.02 -15.28
N ASN A 159 19.15 -6.12 -15.84
CA ASN A 159 17.84 -6.65 -15.51
C ASN A 159 17.91 -8.17 -15.44
N GLU A 160 17.41 -8.75 -14.35
CA GLU A 160 17.41 -10.19 -14.10
C GLU A 160 16.03 -10.63 -13.61
N LYS A 161 15.43 -11.57 -14.30
CA LYS A 161 14.16 -12.14 -13.86
C LYS A 161 14.37 -13.04 -12.65
N LEU A 162 13.81 -12.68 -11.50
CA LEU A 162 13.86 -13.46 -10.26
C LEU A 162 12.86 -14.62 -10.29
N ALA A 163 11.62 -14.32 -10.69
CA ALA A 163 10.53 -15.27 -10.62
C ALA A 163 9.38 -14.92 -11.57
N SER A 164 8.48 -15.88 -11.78
CA SER A 164 7.14 -15.65 -12.32
C SER A 164 6.11 -16.28 -11.41
N VAL A 165 5.08 -15.54 -11.05
CA VAL A 165 4.01 -15.99 -10.17
C VAL A 165 2.66 -15.50 -10.73
N ASP A 166 1.76 -16.41 -11.07
CA ASP A 166 0.36 -16.14 -11.41
C ASP A 166 0.15 -15.00 -12.43
N GLY A 167 0.91 -15.02 -13.53
CA GLY A 167 0.77 -14.02 -14.59
C GLY A 167 1.62 -12.76 -14.41
N TYR A 168 2.48 -12.72 -13.39
CA TYR A 168 3.39 -11.60 -13.12
C TYR A 168 4.85 -12.05 -13.13
N ASN A 169 5.73 -11.23 -13.69
CA ASN A 169 7.17 -11.39 -13.69
C ASN A 169 7.80 -10.39 -12.73
N PHE A 170 8.68 -10.90 -11.87
CA PHE A 170 9.44 -10.10 -10.91
C PHE A 170 10.87 -9.97 -11.44
N VAL A 171 11.26 -8.73 -11.70
CA VAL A 171 12.55 -8.41 -12.32
C VAL A 171 13.38 -7.57 -11.36
N TRP A 172 14.53 -8.10 -10.95
CA TRP A 172 15.56 -7.35 -10.27
C TRP A 172 16.30 -6.49 -11.30
N SER A 173 16.37 -5.20 -11.05
CA SER A 173 17.00 -4.23 -11.94
C SER A 173 17.99 -3.39 -11.15
N TYR A 174 19.17 -3.10 -11.73
CA TYR A 174 20.17 -2.25 -11.09
C TYR A 174 20.99 -1.48 -12.12
N MET A 175 21.48 -0.30 -11.70
CA MET A 175 22.37 0.52 -12.51
C MET A 175 23.81 0.01 -12.43
N ASN A 176 24.61 0.31 -13.42
CA ASN A 176 26.06 0.22 -13.28
C ASN A 176 26.53 1.21 -12.18
N LYS A 177 27.65 0.91 -11.54
CA LYS A 177 28.18 1.73 -10.46
C LYS A 177 28.38 3.17 -10.96
N ALA A 178 27.84 4.15 -10.23
CA ALA A 178 27.93 5.55 -10.58
C ALA A 178 29.40 6.01 -10.49
N GLU A 179 29.77 6.87 -11.44
CA GLU A 179 31.08 7.54 -11.49
C GLU A 179 30.96 9.02 -11.11
N GLY A 180 32.02 9.62 -10.61
CA GLY A 180 32.10 11.06 -10.35
C GLY A 180 31.63 11.50 -8.98
N LEU A 181 31.17 10.60 -8.11
CA LEU A 181 30.99 10.89 -6.69
C LEU A 181 32.36 11.09 -6.01
N THR A 182 32.42 11.87 -4.94
CA THR A 182 33.67 12.15 -4.22
C THR A 182 33.41 12.26 -2.72
N GLY A 183 34.48 12.05 -1.92
CA GLY A 183 34.42 12.22 -0.47
C GLY A 183 33.45 11.28 0.21
N GLU A 184 32.72 11.77 1.21
CA GLU A 184 31.79 11.01 2.01
C GLU A 184 30.63 10.39 1.18
N ASP A 185 30.12 11.12 0.18
CA ASP A 185 29.05 10.62 -0.70
C ASP A 185 29.51 9.38 -1.48
N GLN A 186 30.80 9.34 -1.93
CA GLN A 186 31.37 8.17 -2.60
C GLN A 186 31.45 6.99 -1.63
N ASP A 187 31.94 7.21 -0.39
CA ASP A 187 32.09 6.16 0.60
C ASP A 187 30.74 5.54 1.02
N ILE A 188 29.71 6.37 1.14
CA ILE A 188 28.34 5.91 1.43
C ILE A 188 27.78 5.12 0.26
N TYR A 189 27.87 5.67 -0.96
CA TYR A 189 27.38 5.03 -2.16
C TYR A 189 28.03 3.66 -2.39
N ASP A 190 29.35 3.57 -2.21
CA ASP A 190 30.09 2.32 -2.40
C ASP A 190 29.62 1.22 -1.47
N LYS A 191 29.41 1.53 -0.17
CA LYS A 191 28.87 0.58 0.80
C LYS A 191 27.47 0.07 0.42
N LEU A 192 26.60 0.97 -0.01
CA LEU A 192 25.25 0.62 -0.47
C LEU A 192 25.32 -0.26 -1.72
N TYR A 193 26.18 0.10 -2.69
CA TYR A 193 26.32 -0.63 -3.94
C TYR A 193 26.90 -2.04 -3.76
N GLU A 194 27.86 -2.21 -2.85
CA GLU A 194 28.45 -3.52 -2.51
C GLU A 194 27.43 -4.45 -1.84
N ASP A 195 26.41 -3.92 -1.16
CA ASP A 195 25.37 -4.72 -0.50
C ASP A 195 24.21 -5.13 -1.44
N LEU A 196 24.15 -4.64 -2.69
CA LEU A 196 23.04 -4.90 -3.62
C LEU A 196 22.76 -6.41 -3.82
N GLU A 197 23.81 -7.24 -3.84
CA GLU A 197 23.63 -8.69 -3.99
C GLU A 197 22.95 -9.33 -2.76
N ASN A 198 23.18 -8.80 -1.56
CA ASN A 198 22.49 -9.22 -0.34
C ASN A 198 21.01 -8.78 -0.37
N VAL A 199 20.74 -7.55 -0.81
CA VAL A 199 19.36 -7.08 -1.02
C VAL A 199 18.64 -7.99 -2.01
N LYS A 200 19.23 -8.27 -3.18
CA LYS A 200 18.66 -9.17 -4.19
C LYS A 200 18.33 -10.55 -3.61
N LYS A 201 19.25 -11.18 -2.88
CA LYS A 201 19.03 -12.48 -2.24
C LYS A 201 17.90 -12.48 -1.21
N SER A 202 17.68 -11.34 -0.57
CA SER A 202 16.61 -11.18 0.42
C SER A 202 15.21 -11.07 -0.20
N VAL A 203 15.11 -10.73 -1.49
CA VAL A 203 13.83 -10.53 -2.17
C VAL A 203 12.98 -11.78 -2.10
N LYS A 204 11.75 -11.64 -1.62
CA LYS A 204 10.69 -12.64 -1.67
C LYS A 204 9.53 -12.08 -2.47
N VAL A 205 8.88 -12.94 -3.22
CA VAL A 205 7.81 -12.55 -4.13
C VAL A 205 6.62 -13.49 -4.03
N ALA A 206 5.43 -12.93 -4.17
CA ALA A 206 4.17 -13.66 -4.26
C ALA A 206 3.26 -12.95 -5.26
N LYS A 207 2.12 -13.57 -5.59
CA LYS A 207 1.13 -12.91 -6.44
C LYS A 207 0.78 -11.53 -5.86
N PRO A 208 0.85 -10.42 -6.63
CA PRO A 208 0.41 -9.12 -6.19
C PRO A 208 -1.05 -9.15 -5.71
N LEU A 209 -1.35 -8.46 -4.62
CA LEU A 209 -2.74 -8.27 -4.22
C LEU A 209 -3.40 -7.26 -5.16
N SER A 210 -4.52 -7.65 -5.75
CA SER A 210 -5.32 -6.73 -6.55
C SER A 210 -5.97 -5.67 -5.65
N ILE A 211 -5.83 -4.40 -6.03
CA ILE A 211 -6.46 -3.28 -5.33
C ILE A 211 -7.96 -3.18 -5.71
N ASP A 212 -8.35 -3.78 -6.83
CA ASP A 212 -9.71 -3.66 -7.37
C ASP A 212 -10.73 -4.71 -6.87
N GLY A 213 -10.34 -5.51 -5.86
CA GLY A 213 -11.23 -6.54 -5.31
C GLY A 213 -11.58 -7.66 -6.29
N SER A 214 -11.00 -7.70 -7.50
CA SER A 214 -11.34 -8.64 -8.56
C SER A 214 -10.70 -10.02 -8.41
N GLN A 215 -9.97 -10.27 -7.33
CA GLN A 215 -9.39 -11.57 -7.04
C GLN A 215 -10.13 -12.30 -5.95
N GLU A 216 -10.66 -13.47 -6.29
CA GLU A 216 -11.14 -14.45 -5.31
C GLU A 216 -10.04 -14.70 -4.26
N GLY A 217 -10.23 -14.12 -3.06
CA GLY A 217 -9.42 -14.40 -1.87
C GLY A 217 -8.60 -13.27 -1.27
N ALA A 218 -8.58 -12.03 -1.79
CA ALA A 218 -7.61 -11.04 -1.33
C ALA A 218 -8.12 -9.64 -0.95
N ALA A 219 -9.29 -9.20 -1.36
CA ALA A 219 -9.89 -8.04 -0.71
C ALA A 219 -10.65 -8.52 0.51
N ALA A 220 -10.11 -8.27 1.69
CA ALA A 220 -10.83 -8.60 2.90
C ALA A 220 -12.17 -7.88 2.85
N LYS A 221 -13.24 -8.67 2.82
CA LYS A 221 -14.58 -8.21 3.12
C LYS A 221 -14.52 -7.32 4.36
N PHE A 222 -15.15 -6.17 4.31
CA PHE A 222 -15.23 -5.28 5.47
C PHE A 222 -16.28 -5.83 6.45
N ASP A 223 -15.85 -6.63 7.41
CA ASP A 223 -16.69 -7.24 8.45
C ASP A 223 -16.10 -7.03 9.87
N PHE A 224 -15.40 -5.92 10.07
CA PHE A 224 -14.67 -5.61 11.29
C PHE A 224 -15.52 -4.79 12.27
N ASP A 225 -15.84 -5.38 13.41
CA ASP A 225 -16.37 -4.61 14.54
C ASP A 225 -15.26 -3.78 15.17
N SER A 226 -15.60 -2.57 15.62
CA SER A 226 -14.63 -1.63 16.20
C SER A 226 -15.33 -0.65 17.15
N GLU A 227 -14.64 0.44 17.46
CA GLU A 227 -15.18 1.66 18.06
C GLU A 227 -14.86 2.86 17.15
N ASP A 228 -15.69 3.87 17.21
CA ASP A 228 -15.36 5.16 16.60
C ASP A 228 -14.39 5.96 17.50
N ILE A 229 -13.85 7.07 16.96
CA ILE A 229 -12.93 7.93 17.72
C ILE A 229 -13.52 8.51 19.00
N TYR A 230 -14.84 8.44 19.21
CA TYR A 230 -15.54 8.87 20.42
C TYR A 230 -15.78 7.70 21.40
N GLY A 231 -15.36 6.48 21.07
CA GLY A 231 -15.53 5.28 21.87
C GLY A 231 -16.91 4.64 21.74
N LYS A 232 -17.70 5.05 20.74
CA LYS A 232 -18.99 4.41 20.45
C LYS A 232 -18.74 3.10 19.71
N LYS A 233 -19.33 2.00 20.22
CA LYS A 233 -19.23 0.69 19.56
C LYS A 233 -19.78 0.76 18.14
N PHE A 234 -19.03 0.20 17.21
CA PHE A 234 -19.38 0.02 15.81
C PHE A 234 -19.48 -1.48 15.49
N VAL A 235 -20.60 -1.89 14.90
CA VAL A 235 -20.83 -3.25 14.43
C VAL A 235 -20.99 -3.18 12.92
N ALA A 236 -20.02 -3.73 12.19
CA ALA A 236 -19.95 -3.60 10.73
C ALA A 236 -21.20 -4.10 10.04
N LYS A 237 -21.67 -5.30 10.41
CA LYS A 237 -22.85 -5.93 9.82
C LYS A 237 -24.12 -5.09 9.98
N ASP A 238 -24.32 -4.48 11.14
CA ASP A 238 -25.52 -3.70 11.42
C ASP A 238 -25.47 -2.37 10.63
N PHE A 239 -24.31 -1.72 10.62
CA PHE A 239 -24.11 -0.45 9.92
C PHE A 239 -24.26 -0.60 8.38
N LEU A 240 -23.61 -1.62 7.80
CA LEU A 240 -23.67 -1.84 6.36
C LEU A 240 -25.05 -2.26 5.88
N ALA A 241 -25.86 -2.91 6.73
CA ALA A 241 -27.23 -3.32 6.37
C ALA A 241 -28.21 -2.13 6.25
N GLU A 242 -27.86 -0.94 6.73
CA GLU A 242 -28.71 0.25 6.65
C GLU A 242 -28.79 0.82 5.22
N HIS A 243 -27.76 0.59 4.38
CA HIS A 243 -27.68 1.13 3.02
C HIS A 243 -27.23 0.06 2.03
N GLU A 244 -27.66 0.18 0.77
CA GLU A 244 -27.25 -0.74 -0.30
C GLU A 244 -25.74 -0.61 -0.58
N TYR A 245 -25.21 0.61 -0.44
CA TYR A 245 -23.77 0.91 -0.57
C TYR A 245 -23.30 1.86 0.52
N THR A 246 -22.02 1.74 0.87
CA THR A 246 -21.34 2.60 1.85
C THR A 246 -20.03 3.12 1.26
N ILE A 247 -19.82 4.43 1.32
CA ILE A 247 -18.53 5.07 1.02
C ILE A 247 -17.66 5.00 2.28
N VAL A 248 -16.46 4.43 2.14
CA VAL A 248 -15.46 4.34 3.20
C VAL A 248 -14.25 5.17 2.82
N ASN A 249 -13.99 6.24 3.56
CA ASN A 249 -12.84 7.11 3.35
C ASN A 249 -11.74 6.79 4.38
N VAL A 250 -10.58 6.33 3.90
CA VAL A 250 -9.42 6.03 4.73
C VAL A 250 -8.47 7.23 4.72
N TRP A 251 -8.20 7.78 5.90
CA TRP A 251 -7.43 9.00 6.05
C TRP A 251 -6.48 8.93 7.26
N GLY A 252 -5.56 9.89 7.39
CA GLY A 252 -4.65 10.00 8.54
C GLY A 252 -4.54 11.43 9.06
N THR A 253 -4.24 11.60 10.34
CA THR A 253 -4.12 12.94 10.96
C THR A 253 -2.94 13.73 10.38
N PHE A 254 -1.92 13.05 9.85
CA PHE A 254 -0.77 13.61 9.15
C PHE A 254 -1.07 14.07 7.72
N CYS A 255 -2.18 13.57 7.11
CA CYS A 255 -2.48 13.71 5.70
C CYS A 255 -3.06 15.08 5.35
N GLY A 256 -2.31 15.93 4.68
CA GLY A 256 -2.75 17.24 4.19
C GLY A 256 -3.91 17.17 3.21
N PRO A 257 -3.78 16.40 2.10
CA PRO A 257 -4.86 16.21 1.12
C PRO A 257 -6.16 15.68 1.72
N CYS A 258 -6.07 14.74 2.69
CA CYS A 258 -7.25 14.23 3.40
C CYS A 258 -8.02 15.36 4.11
N LYS A 259 -7.30 16.19 4.85
CA LYS A 259 -7.90 17.34 5.56
C LYS A 259 -8.48 18.39 4.61
N LYS A 260 -7.99 18.45 3.38
CA LYS A 260 -8.48 19.38 2.35
C LYS A 260 -9.81 18.91 1.74
N GLU A 261 -9.98 17.61 1.49
CA GLU A 261 -11.22 17.06 0.91
C GLU A 261 -12.37 16.93 1.93
N MET A 262 -12.07 16.79 3.23
CA MET A 262 -13.07 16.54 4.27
C MET A 262 -14.27 17.51 4.27
N PRO A 263 -14.12 18.82 4.06
CA PRO A 263 -15.29 19.73 3.98
C PRO A 263 -16.21 19.42 2.81
N ASP A 264 -15.67 18.94 1.68
CA ASP A 264 -16.44 18.56 0.51
C ASP A 264 -17.16 17.22 0.75
N LEU A 265 -16.47 16.23 1.33
CA LEU A 265 -17.10 14.97 1.74
C LEU A 265 -18.18 15.18 2.81
N ALA A 266 -17.98 16.10 3.75
CA ALA A 266 -18.97 16.45 4.77
C ALA A 266 -20.25 17.05 4.14
N LYS A 267 -20.13 17.88 3.11
CA LYS A 267 -21.30 18.41 2.38
C LYS A 267 -22.03 17.30 1.63
N VAL A 268 -21.30 16.43 0.94
CA VAL A 268 -21.90 15.29 0.24
C VAL A 268 -22.58 14.35 1.23
N TYR A 269 -21.98 14.10 2.39
CA TYR A 269 -22.63 13.34 3.45
C TYR A 269 -23.98 13.92 3.84
N GLU A 270 -24.09 15.22 4.09
CA GLU A 270 -25.37 15.84 4.46
C GLU A 270 -26.45 15.73 3.38
N GLU A 271 -26.04 15.70 2.11
CA GLU A 271 -26.96 15.58 0.98
C GLU A 271 -27.41 14.14 0.69
N TYR A 272 -26.57 13.16 1.01
CA TYR A 272 -26.76 11.77 0.57
C TYR A 272 -26.88 10.75 1.72
N LYS A 273 -26.73 11.14 2.99
CA LYS A 273 -26.71 10.23 4.15
C LYS A 273 -27.96 9.35 4.31
N ASP A 274 -29.10 9.75 3.76
CA ASP A 274 -30.33 8.95 3.77
C ASP A 274 -30.40 7.93 2.63
N LYS A 275 -29.43 7.95 1.69
CA LYS A 275 -29.42 7.13 0.47
C LYS A 275 -28.22 6.22 0.38
N ILE A 276 -27.09 6.60 0.97
CA ILE A 276 -25.83 5.87 0.92
C ILE A 276 -25.11 6.03 2.26
N GLY A 277 -24.45 4.99 2.74
CA GLY A 277 -23.68 5.02 3.98
C GLY A 277 -22.35 5.78 3.84
N PHE A 278 -21.85 6.37 4.92
CA PHE A 278 -20.56 7.03 4.99
C PHE A 278 -19.79 6.61 6.22
N LEU A 279 -18.52 6.28 6.04
CA LEU A 279 -17.63 5.80 7.09
C LEU A 279 -16.22 6.36 6.88
N GLY A 280 -15.59 6.85 7.94
CA GLY A 280 -14.17 7.19 7.98
C GLY A 280 -13.37 6.12 8.70
N ILE A 281 -12.10 5.92 8.34
CA ILE A 281 -11.14 5.11 9.09
C ILE A 281 -9.87 5.94 9.29
N VAL A 282 -9.45 6.11 10.54
CA VAL A 282 -8.26 6.91 10.91
C VAL A 282 -7.05 5.99 10.97
N SER A 283 -6.32 5.91 9.88
CA SER A 283 -5.29 4.87 9.65
C SER A 283 -4.07 4.93 10.56
N ASP A 284 -3.74 6.09 11.11
CA ASP A 284 -2.56 6.31 11.96
C ASP A 284 -2.85 6.13 13.46
N ILE A 285 -4.06 5.73 13.84
CA ILE A 285 -4.34 5.28 15.20
C ILE A 285 -3.90 3.82 15.34
N SER A 286 -2.89 3.57 16.16
CA SER A 286 -2.45 2.22 16.45
C SER A 286 -3.55 1.38 17.10
N PRO A 287 -3.76 0.11 16.70
CA PRO A 287 -4.68 -0.79 17.38
C PRO A 287 -4.35 -0.92 18.88
N ALA A 288 -5.37 -1.04 19.71
CA ALA A 288 -5.18 -1.22 21.16
C ALA A 288 -4.60 -2.62 21.43
N SER A 289 -3.59 -2.69 22.31
CA SER A 289 -3.00 -3.96 22.75
C SER A 289 -2.61 -3.87 24.23
N ASP A 290 -2.82 -4.95 24.97
CA ASP A 290 -2.40 -5.07 26.37
C ASP A 290 -0.88 -4.98 26.54
N LYS A 291 -0.13 -5.20 25.46
CA LYS A 291 1.34 -5.15 25.43
C LYS A 291 1.90 -3.77 25.09
N MET A 292 1.05 -2.77 24.85
CA MET A 292 1.51 -1.41 24.53
C MET A 292 2.26 -0.80 25.74
N SER A 293 3.41 -0.18 25.47
CA SER A 293 4.08 0.66 26.46
C SER A 293 3.22 1.89 26.78
N ASP A 294 3.45 2.51 27.94
CA ASP A 294 2.70 3.71 28.34
C ASP A 294 2.90 4.87 27.34
N ALA A 295 4.10 4.99 26.75
CA ALA A 295 4.38 5.97 25.70
C ALA A 295 3.53 5.73 24.43
N LEU A 296 3.37 4.47 24.02
CA LEU A 296 2.52 4.13 22.87
C LEU A 296 1.03 4.34 23.16
N LYS A 297 0.58 4.05 24.38
CA LYS A 297 -0.80 4.36 24.81
C LYS A 297 -1.05 5.87 24.76
N GLN A 298 -0.14 6.67 25.31
CA GLN A 298 -0.25 8.12 25.27
C GLN A 298 -0.27 8.66 23.84
N ASN A 299 0.63 8.19 22.98
CA ASN A 299 0.64 8.60 21.57
C ASN A 299 -0.68 8.25 20.86
N ARG A 300 -1.25 7.04 21.11
CA ARG A 300 -2.56 6.65 20.58
C ARG A 300 -3.67 7.63 21.03
N GLU A 301 -3.70 7.97 22.30
CA GLU A 301 -4.67 8.92 22.86
C GLU A 301 -4.51 10.33 22.23
N ASP A 302 -3.28 10.79 22.04
CA ASP A 302 -2.98 12.08 21.42
C ASP A 302 -3.44 12.11 19.96
N ILE A 303 -3.24 11.03 19.21
CA ILE A 303 -3.72 10.90 17.81
C ILE A 303 -5.25 10.88 17.77
N ILE A 304 -5.92 10.14 18.67
CA ILE A 304 -7.39 10.14 18.78
C ILE A 304 -7.90 11.54 19.08
N ALA A 305 -7.28 12.25 20.02
CA ALA A 305 -7.67 13.62 20.37
C ALA A 305 -7.45 14.60 19.19
N LEU A 306 -6.39 14.40 18.40
CA LEU A 306 -6.14 15.17 17.19
C LEU A 306 -7.18 14.85 16.10
N ALA A 307 -7.50 13.58 15.89
CA ALA A 307 -8.52 13.14 14.93
C ALA A 307 -9.89 13.76 15.24
N LYS A 308 -10.32 13.77 16.51
CA LYS A 308 -11.56 14.44 16.95
C LYS A 308 -11.58 15.91 16.55
N ARG A 309 -10.52 16.66 16.86
CA ARG A 309 -10.42 18.08 16.49
C ARG A 309 -10.50 18.30 14.99
N ILE A 310 -9.86 17.43 14.19
CA ILE A 310 -9.91 17.52 12.73
C ILE A 310 -11.34 17.28 12.25
N VAL A 311 -11.96 16.18 12.62
CA VAL A 311 -13.33 15.79 12.24
C VAL A 311 -14.34 16.89 12.59
N GLU A 312 -14.29 17.41 13.80
CA GLU A 312 -15.15 18.51 14.26
C GLU A 312 -14.92 19.80 13.46
N SER A 313 -13.66 20.18 13.25
CA SER A 313 -13.32 21.42 12.51
C SER A 313 -13.69 21.35 11.03
N LYS A 314 -13.83 20.14 10.47
CA LYS A 314 -14.18 19.89 9.07
C LYS A 314 -15.66 19.56 8.84
N GLY A 315 -16.44 19.42 9.92
CA GLY A 315 -17.88 19.14 9.86
C GLY A 315 -18.23 17.71 9.47
N CYS A 316 -17.31 16.75 9.65
CA CYS A 316 -17.53 15.34 9.29
C CYS A 316 -18.37 14.66 10.38
N ALA A 317 -19.69 14.55 10.17
CA ALA A 317 -20.62 13.99 11.15
C ALA A 317 -20.83 12.47 11.04
N TYR A 318 -20.23 11.81 10.01
CA TYR A 318 -20.25 10.36 9.86
C TYR A 318 -19.24 9.67 10.81
N PRO A 319 -19.45 8.39 11.18
CA PRO A 319 -18.54 7.65 12.05
C PRO A 319 -17.12 7.60 11.49
N ASN A 320 -16.13 7.80 12.36
CA ASN A 320 -14.72 7.67 12.05
C ASN A 320 -14.10 6.62 12.96
N LEU A 321 -13.70 5.47 12.40
CA LEU A 321 -13.32 4.30 13.16
C LEU A 321 -11.86 4.33 13.61
N VAL A 322 -11.61 3.70 14.75
CA VAL A 322 -10.30 3.32 15.23
C VAL A 322 -9.98 1.92 14.67
N PRO A 323 -8.88 1.73 13.94
CA PRO A 323 -8.54 0.43 13.39
C PRO A 323 -8.31 -0.63 14.46
N THR A 324 -8.80 -1.85 14.23
CA THR A 324 -8.38 -3.04 14.96
C THR A 324 -7.16 -3.67 14.28
N ASP A 325 -6.45 -4.57 14.98
CA ASP A 325 -5.34 -5.34 14.38
C ASP A 325 -5.80 -6.08 13.11
N GLU A 326 -6.99 -6.64 13.14
CA GLU A 326 -7.54 -7.37 12.00
C GLU A 326 -7.85 -6.44 10.83
N MET A 327 -8.49 -5.29 11.08
CA MET A 327 -8.76 -4.27 10.07
C MET A 327 -7.46 -3.73 9.48
N HIS A 328 -6.46 -3.46 10.31
CA HIS A 328 -5.14 -2.99 9.87
C HIS A 328 -4.45 -4.02 8.96
N ASN A 329 -4.56 -5.29 9.35
CA ASN A 329 -3.87 -6.39 8.66
C ASN A 329 -4.54 -6.85 7.38
N LYS A 330 -5.86 -6.70 7.25
CA LYS A 330 -6.64 -7.23 6.12
C LYS A 330 -7.16 -6.15 5.20
N PHE A 331 -7.69 -5.06 5.73
CA PHE A 331 -8.32 -4.01 4.93
C PHE A 331 -7.38 -2.84 4.63
N LEU A 332 -6.73 -2.29 5.67
CA LEU A 332 -5.79 -1.17 5.49
C LEU A 332 -4.48 -1.59 4.81
N ALA A 333 -4.16 -2.88 4.78
CA ALA A 333 -3.02 -3.40 4.02
C ALA A 333 -3.14 -3.15 2.50
N ALA A 334 -4.37 -2.95 2.00
CA ALA A 334 -4.61 -2.61 0.59
C ALA A 334 -4.54 -1.10 0.31
N VAL A 335 -4.35 -0.27 1.34
CA VAL A 335 -4.26 1.19 1.21
C VAL A 335 -2.82 1.59 0.89
N THR A 336 -2.58 2.09 -0.30
CA THR A 336 -1.26 2.44 -0.83
C THR A 336 -1.00 3.94 -0.84
N GLY A 337 -2.00 4.76 -0.58
CA GLY A 337 -1.91 6.22 -0.52
C GLY A 337 -3.08 6.83 0.25
N TYR A 338 -2.95 8.07 0.66
CA TYR A 338 -3.98 8.79 1.42
C TYR A 338 -4.36 10.11 0.75
N PRO A 339 -5.68 10.42 0.73
CA PRO A 339 -6.79 9.57 1.15
C PRO A 339 -7.05 8.42 0.16
N THR A 340 -7.69 7.34 0.62
CA THR A 340 -8.26 6.32 -0.26
C THR A 340 -9.75 6.14 0.05
N THR A 341 -10.57 6.17 -0.97
CA THR A 341 -12.02 5.99 -0.87
C THR A 341 -12.43 4.66 -1.49
N PHE A 342 -13.13 3.82 -0.72
CA PHE A 342 -13.74 2.58 -1.15
C PHE A 342 -15.26 2.74 -1.21
N VAL A 343 -15.91 1.94 -2.06
CA VAL A 343 -17.34 1.70 -1.99
C VAL A 343 -17.55 0.25 -1.57
N LEU A 344 -18.39 0.02 -0.58
CA LEU A 344 -18.77 -1.30 -0.10
C LEU A 344 -20.24 -1.56 -0.41
N ASP A 345 -20.57 -2.82 -0.73
CA ASP A 345 -21.95 -3.27 -0.71
C ASP A 345 -22.41 -3.57 0.74
N LYS A 346 -23.68 -3.90 0.91
CA LYS A 346 -24.27 -4.22 2.23
C LYS A 346 -23.72 -5.50 2.87
N GLU A 347 -23.09 -6.36 2.11
CA GLU A 347 -22.35 -7.53 2.57
C GLU A 347 -20.91 -7.19 2.99
N GLY A 348 -20.42 -5.97 2.72
CA GLY A 348 -19.07 -5.51 3.03
C GLY A 348 -18.03 -5.82 1.94
N ASN A 349 -18.46 -6.26 0.76
CA ASN A 349 -17.53 -6.46 -0.36
C ASN A 349 -17.18 -5.12 -1.00
N ILE A 350 -15.93 -4.96 -1.44
CA ILE A 350 -15.51 -3.78 -2.19
C ILE A 350 -16.12 -3.82 -3.58
N VAL A 351 -16.77 -2.72 -3.97
CA VAL A 351 -17.42 -2.56 -5.28
C VAL A 351 -16.66 -1.53 -6.10
N GLY A 352 -16.24 -1.93 -7.29
CA GLY A 352 -15.40 -1.10 -8.15
C GLY A 352 -13.98 -0.95 -7.66
N SER A 353 -13.24 -0.03 -8.26
CA SER A 353 -11.84 0.22 -7.89
C SER A 353 -11.76 1.29 -6.80
N PRO A 354 -10.86 1.15 -5.80
CA PRO A 354 -10.60 2.21 -4.84
C PRO A 354 -10.15 3.51 -5.54
N ILE A 355 -10.64 4.63 -5.05
CA ILE A 355 -10.21 5.95 -5.52
C ILE A 355 -9.12 6.45 -4.60
N ILE A 356 -7.93 6.70 -5.14
CA ILE A 356 -6.79 7.16 -4.36
C ILE A 356 -6.46 8.59 -4.72
N GLY A 357 -6.23 9.39 -3.68
CA GLY A 357 -6.08 10.82 -3.78
C GLY A 357 -7.37 11.58 -3.50
N ALA A 358 -7.19 12.83 -3.11
CA ALA A 358 -8.28 13.70 -2.67
C ALA A 358 -9.29 13.97 -3.80
N GLN A 359 -10.57 13.91 -3.44
CA GLN A 359 -11.69 14.20 -4.32
C GLN A 359 -12.28 15.57 -4.01
N SER A 360 -12.86 16.19 -5.04
CA SER A 360 -13.68 17.37 -4.90
C SER A 360 -15.12 17.01 -4.52
N TYR A 361 -15.91 18.02 -4.13
CA TYR A 361 -17.36 17.85 -3.94
C TYR A 361 -18.03 17.18 -5.13
N GLU A 362 -17.74 17.63 -6.36
CA GLU A 362 -18.32 17.03 -7.57
C GLU A 362 -17.90 15.58 -7.77
N GLY A 363 -16.62 15.24 -7.49
CA GLY A 363 -16.14 13.85 -7.57
C GLY A 363 -16.85 12.92 -6.59
N PHE A 364 -17.03 13.33 -5.32
CA PHE A 364 -17.80 12.55 -4.35
C PHE A 364 -19.29 12.47 -4.71
N LYS A 365 -19.87 13.54 -5.25
CA LYS A 365 -21.25 13.56 -5.69
C LYS A 365 -21.49 12.57 -6.85
N GLU A 366 -20.62 12.59 -7.86
CA GLU A 366 -20.66 11.64 -8.98
C GLU A 366 -20.53 10.20 -8.47
N LEU A 367 -19.65 9.95 -7.51
CA LEU A 367 -19.52 8.64 -6.87
C LEU A 367 -20.81 8.21 -6.18
N CYS A 368 -21.45 9.07 -5.39
CA CYS A 368 -22.75 8.77 -4.79
C CYS A 368 -23.82 8.46 -5.84
N GLU A 369 -23.93 9.31 -6.87
CA GLU A 369 -24.92 9.15 -7.94
C GLU A 369 -24.72 7.89 -8.77
N GLN A 370 -23.49 7.39 -8.88
CA GLN A 370 -23.19 6.13 -9.55
C GLN A 370 -23.81 4.93 -8.81
N TYR A 371 -23.77 4.92 -7.49
CA TYR A 371 -24.16 3.78 -6.65
C TYR A 371 -25.56 3.90 -6.04
N ILE A 372 -26.17 5.07 -6.04
CA ILE A 372 -27.56 5.21 -5.57
C ILE A 372 -28.51 4.52 -6.55
N PRO A 373 -29.40 3.60 -6.09
CA PRO A 373 -30.37 2.94 -6.91
C PRO A 373 -31.24 3.93 -7.70
N LYS A 374 -31.56 3.58 -8.96
CA LYS A 374 -32.32 4.49 -9.86
C LYS A 374 -33.68 4.89 -9.32
N GLU A 375 -34.28 4.04 -8.50
CA GLU A 375 -35.56 4.28 -7.83
C GLU A 375 -35.46 5.34 -6.72
N MET A 376 -34.24 5.65 -6.27
CA MET A 376 -33.97 6.64 -5.22
C MET A 376 -33.31 7.93 -5.75
N LYS A 377 -33.05 7.98 -7.07
CA LYS A 377 -32.59 9.19 -7.76
C LYS A 377 -33.79 10.09 -8.06
#